data_1b4d9084e839ea11069ce8cf9d4d5d9a
#
_entry.id   1b4d9084e839ea11069ce8cf9d4d5d9a
#
_cell.length_a   1.000
_cell.length_b   1.000
_cell.length_c   1.000
_cell.angle_alpha   90.00
_cell.angle_beta   90.00
_cell.angle_gamma   90.00
#
_symmetry.space_group_name_H-M   'P 1'
#
loop_
_entity.id
_entity.type
_entity.pdbx_description
1 polymer ?
#
loop_
_entity_poly.entity_id
_entity_poly.type
_entity_poly.pdbx_seq_one_letter_code
_entity_poly.pdbx_strand_id
1 'polypeptide(L)'
;MDHDVIVVGAGLSGLQCARLLEQHGLDVAVLEASDGVGGRVRTDLVDGFRCDRGFQVLNPAYTELRRSVEVAALGLQPFDAAAGIPHGDGIDVLADPRRVPRRLVETLRSPCVELRRLPALLAWLAPGLDPGARRQEEHDRPWHEALDRAGVRGPLRDLVLEPFLAGVILEDEGRTSAAFVRELVGWFLLGTPGLPAGGMGALPEWIHDGLRAPAVLDTRVRALERTGTGWSVGAGDGTWRAPSVVVATEAPAAAGLLDLPATPMKGEATWWFAAESAPSELACLVLPGRTGGPLVDTAVVSNAAPSYTPDGRALVQASALLPRGAALPAEADVRRQLGRIWGADASAWELLTVHEIRDALPEQPPGRVVDRPAALGDGLYVCGDHRTTGSTQGALASGRRAAEAVLA
;
A
#
# COMPACT_ATOMS: atom_id res chain seq x y z
N MET A 1 32.70 -0.06 -18.73
CA MET A 1 31.35 -0.21 -18.18
C MET A 1 31.46 -1.20 -17.05
N ASP A 2 30.86 -0.86 -15.92
CA ASP A 2 30.99 -1.70 -14.73
C ASP A 2 29.87 -2.75 -14.70
N HIS A 3 28.70 -2.42 -15.26
CA HIS A 3 27.50 -3.29 -15.36
C HIS A 3 26.76 -3.05 -16.68
N ASP A 4 25.83 -3.96 -17.04
CA ASP A 4 24.93 -3.76 -18.20
C ASP A 4 23.81 -2.78 -17.83
N VAL A 5 23.30 -2.87 -16.61
CA VAL A 5 22.22 -2.00 -16.11
C VAL A 5 22.47 -1.59 -14.67
N ILE A 6 22.24 -0.31 -14.36
CA ILE A 6 22.16 0.19 -12.99
C ILE A 6 20.70 0.50 -12.66
N VAL A 7 20.18 -0.11 -11.59
CA VAL A 7 18.84 0.17 -11.03
C VAL A 7 18.99 1.04 -9.79
N VAL A 8 18.38 2.20 -9.80
CA VAL A 8 18.43 3.19 -8.70
C VAL A 8 17.19 3.07 -7.84
N GLY A 9 17.35 2.50 -6.65
CA GLY A 9 16.30 2.23 -5.67
C GLY A 9 15.92 0.75 -5.58
N ALA A 10 15.96 0.20 -4.37
CA ALA A 10 15.60 -1.18 -4.03
C ALA A 10 14.18 -1.30 -3.45
N GLY A 11 13.24 -0.47 -3.90
CA GLY A 11 11.81 -0.69 -3.68
C GLY A 11 11.26 -1.82 -4.57
N LEU A 12 9.99 -2.19 -4.40
CA LEU A 12 9.36 -3.28 -5.16
C LEU A 12 9.54 -3.17 -6.68
N SER A 13 9.45 -1.95 -7.24
CA SER A 13 9.62 -1.73 -8.68
C SER A 13 11.05 -2.00 -9.14
N GLY A 14 12.05 -1.52 -8.38
CA GLY A 14 13.47 -1.70 -8.71
C GLY A 14 13.89 -3.15 -8.56
N LEU A 15 13.52 -3.80 -7.46
CA LEU A 15 13.82 -5.22 -7.22
C LEU A 15 13.19 -6.12 -8.28
N GLN A 16 11.93 -5.89 -8.65
CA GLN A 16 11.27 -6.65 -9.71
C GLN A 16 11.93 -6.44 -11.07
N CYS A 17 12.33 -5.19 -11.38
CA CYS A 17 13.06 -4.88 -12.61
C CYS A 17 14.40 -5.60 -12.65
N ALA A 18 15.22 -5.46 -11.60
CA ALA A 18 16.53 -6.08 -11.50
C ALA A 18 16.46 -7.60 -11.66
N ARG A 19 15.55 -8.25 -10.93
CA ARG A 19 15.34 -9.70 -10.99
C ARG A 19 15.03 -10.18 -12.41
N LEU A 20 14.13 -9.49 -13.12
CA LEU A 20 13.78 -9.88 -14.49
C LEU A 20 14.95 -9.67 -15.46
N LEU A 21 15.72 -8.60 -15.32
CA LEU A 21 16.91 -8.36 -16.14
C LEU A 21 17.98 -9.45 -15.91
N GLU A 22 18.23 -9.82 -14.65
CA GLU A 22 19.16 -10.91 -14.32
C GLU A 22 18.72 -12.27 -14.86
N GLN A 23 17.39 -12.54 -14.86
CA GLN A 23 16.83 -13.76 -15.46
C GLN A 23 17.08 -13.82 -16.96
N HIS A 24 17.24 -12.68 -17.63
CA HIS A 24 17.64 -12.60 -19.05
C HIS A 24 19.15 -12.49 -19.27
N GLY A 25 19.93 -12.71 -18.21
CA GLY A 25 21.39 -12.83 -18.30
C GLY A 25 22.17 -11.54 -18.18
N LEU A 26 21.53 -10.39 -17.94
CA LEU A 26 22.21 -9.12 -17.76
C LEU A 26 22.90 -9.03 -16.40
N ASP A 27 24.02 -8.31 -16.36
CA ASP A 27 24.71 -7.91 -15.13
C ASP A 27 24.09 -6.63 -14.59
N VAL A 28 23.46 -6.71 -13.41
CA VAL A 28 22.67 -5.62 -12.83
C VAL A 28 23.23 -5.19 -11.47
N ALA A 29 23.50 -3.90 -11.31
CA ALA A 29 23.73 -3.31 -10.00
C ALA A 29 22.48 -2.61 -9.48
N VAL A 30 22.06 -2.90 -8.24
CA VAL A 30 20.97 -2.19 -7.55
C VAL A 30 21.56 -1.28 -6.49
N LEU A 31 21.34 0.04 -6.59
CA LEU A 31 21.84 1.04 -5.64
C LEU A 31 20.69 1.57 -4.79
N GLU A 32 20.79 1.40 -3.46
CA GLU A 32 19.76 1.81 -2.50
C GLU A 32 20.30 2.86 -1.53
N ALA A 33 19.52 3.91 -1.31
CA ALA A 33 19.93 5.03 -0.47
C ALA A 33 19.82 4.77 1.03
N SER A 34 18.97 3.79 1.41
CA SER A 34 18.69 3.44 2.81
C SER A 34 19.51 2.23 3.27
N ASP A 35 19.36 1.90 4.54
CA ASP A 35 19.98 0.77 5.24
C ASP A 35 19.34 -0.60 4.95
N GLY A 36 18.35 -0.65 4.07
CA GLY A 36 17.64 -1.89 3.73
C GLY A 36 16.75 -1.76 2.50
N VAL A 37 16.36 -2.90 1.94
CA VAL A 37 15.49 -2.98 0.76
C VAL A 37 14.01 -2.77 1.12
N GLY A 38 13.16 -2.56 0.10
CA GLY A 38 11.71 -2.47 0.23
C GLY A 38 11.12 -1.07 0.04
N GLY A 39 11.92 -0.04 0.25
CA GLY A 39 11.44 1.35 0.16
C GLY A 39 10.34 1.63 1.19
N ARG A 40 9.08 1.82 0.74
CA ARG A 40 7.91 2.03 1.60
C ARG A 40 7.33 0.72 2.19
N VAL A 41 7.73 -0.44 1.67
CA VAL A 41 7.26 -1.75 2.14
C VAL A 41 8.35 -2.36 3.01
N ARG A 42 8.39 -1.95 4.28
CA ARG A 42 9.37 -2.40 5.28
C ARG A 42 8.70 -2.69 6.60
N THR A 43 9.34 -3.54 7.41
CA THR A 43 8.92 -3.91 8.77
C THR A 43 10.04 -3.62 9.73
N ASP A 44 9.75 -2.89 10.80
CA ASP A 44 10.68 -2.69 11.91
C ASP A 44 10.40 -3.71 13.02
N LEU A 45 11.45 -4.21 13.64
CA LEU A 45 11.35 -5.01 14.86
C LEU A 45 11.55 -4.10 16.08
N VAL A 46 10.49 -3.92 16.86
CA VAL A 46 10.51 -3.12 18.08
C VAL A 46 10.16 -4.03 19.25
N ASP A 47 11.08 -4.28 20.13
CA ASP A 47 10.94 -5.21 21.27
C ASP A 47 10.39 -6.59 20.87
N GLY A 48 10.76 -7.05 19.67
CA GLY A 48 10.32 -8.31 19.08
C GLY A 48 8.98 -8.25 18.34
N PHE A 49 8.22 -7.16 18.44
CA PHE A 49 7.01 -6.93 17.64
C PHE A 49 7.37 -6.52 16.23
N ARG A 50 6.58 -6.98 15.26
CA ARG A 50 6.68 -6.52 13.87
C ARG A 50 5.78 -5.32 13.64
N CYS A 51 6.39 -4.18 13.37
CA CYS A 51 5.72 -2.91 13.11
C CYS A 51 5.99 -2.51 11.65
N ASP A 52 5.02 -2.74 10.77
CA ASP A 52 5.16 -2.35 9.37
C ASP A 52 5.18 -0.82 9.25
N ARG A 53 6.02 -0.30 8.34
CA ARG A 53 6.10 1.15 8.09
C ARG A 53 4.88 1.62 7.30
N GLY A 54 3.88 2.12 8.03
CA GLY A 54 2.51 2.30 7.54
C GLY A 54 1.70 1.01 7.63
N PHE A 55 0.37 1.14 7.77
CA PHE A 55 -0.49 -0.04 7.80
C PHE A 55 -0.83 -0.48 6.37
N GLN A 56 -0.27 -1.58 5.96
CA GLN A 56 -0.42 -2.16 4.64
C GLN A 56 -0.94 -3.59 4.74
N VAL A 57 -1.68 -4.04 3.74
CA VAL A 57 -2.11 -5.44 3.62
C VAL A 57 -1.78 -5.97 2.24
N LEU A 58 -1.36 -7.23 2.18
CA LEU A 58 -1.04 -7.90 0.92
C LEU A 58 -2.27 -8.65 0.41
N ASN A 59 -2.70 -8.31 -0.82
CA ASN A 59 -3.82 -9.00 -1.45
C ASN A 59 -3.31 -10.12 -2.36
N PRO A 60 -3.58 -11.41 -2.01
CA PRO A 60 -3.11 -12.54 -2.80
C PRO A 60 -3.78 -12.66 -4.18
N ALA A 61 -4.83 -11.88 -4.46
CA ALA A 61 -5.46 -11.84 -5.78
C ALA A 61 -4.65 -11.03 -6.80
N TYR A 62 -3.74 -10.17 -6.38
CA TYR A 62 -2.92 -9.35 -7.28
C TYR A 62 -2.17 -10.21 -8.30
N THR A 63 -2.41 -9.94 -9.58
CA THR A 63 -1.85 -10.75 -10.67
C THR A 63 -0.34 -10.59 -10.81
N GLU A 64 0.19 -9.38 -10.63
CA GLU A 64 1.65 -9.18 -10.68
C GLU A 64 2.35 -9.80 -9.48
N LEU A 65 1.73 -9.76 -8.29
CA LEU A 65 2.25 -10.45 -7.12
C LEU A 65 2.45 -11.95 -7.41
N ARG A 66 1.41 -12.62 -7.95
CA ARG A 66 1.46 -14.05 -8.28
C ARG A 66 2.48 -14.41 -9.37
N ARG A 67 2.80 -13.46 -10.25
CA ARG A 67 3.84 -13.62 -11.27
C ARG A 67 5.23 -13.42 -10.70
N SER A 68 5.34 -12.57 -9.68
CA SER A 68 6.62 -12.12 -9.14
C SER A 68 7.12 -12.99 -8.00
N VAL A 69 6.22 -13.53 -7.16
CA VAL A 69 6.59 -14.26 -5.95
C VAL A 69 5.72 -15.51 -5.76
N GLU A 70 6.28 -16.51 -5.09
CA GLU A 70 5.50 -17.60 -4.54
C GLU A 70 4.80 -17.15 -3.26
N VAL A 71 3.51 -16.75 -3.38
CA VAL A 71 2.75 -16.16 -2.26
C VAL A 71 2.71 -17.07 -1.03
N ALA A 72 2.70 -18.39 -1.25
CA ALA A 72 2.73 -19.38 -0.16
C ALA A 72 3.99 -19.27 0.71
N ALA A 73 5.14 -18.92 0.09
CA ALA A 73 6.41 -18.77 0.81
C ALA A 73 6.40 -17.61 1.81
N LEU A 74 5.52 -16.64 1.63
CA LEU A 74 5.37 -15.50 2.56
C LEU A 74 4.59 -15.87 3.83
N GLY A 75 3.94 -17.04 3.90
CA GLY A 75 3.15 -17.46 5.06
C GLY A 75 2.03 -16.48 5.37
N LEU A 76 1.25 -16.08 4.35
CA LEU A 76 0.23 -15.03 4.49
C LEU A 76 -0.84 -15.39 5.53
N GLN A 77 -1.06 -14.51 6.50
CA GLN A 77 -2.04 -14.61 7.57
C GLN A 77 -3.21 -13.67 7.25
N PRO A 78 -4.39 -14.22 6.87
CA PRO A 78 -5.48 -13.39 6.37
C PRO A 78 -6.24 -12.70 7.50
N PHE A 79 -6.70 -11.48 7.22
CA PHE A 79 -7.76 -10.86 7.99
C PHE A 79 -9.10 -11.54 7.72
N ASP A 80 -10.05 -11.46 8.65
CA ASP A 80 -11.45 -11.78 8.34
C ASP A 80 -11.95 -10.83 7.23
N ALA A 81 -12.66 -11.35 6.25
CA ALA A 81 -13.29 -10.55 5.20
C ALA A 81 -14.50 -9.78 5.75
N ALA A 82 -14.24 -8.88 6.67
CA ALA A 82 -15.22 -8.11 7.43
C ALA A 82 -14.66 -6.73 7.79
N ALA A 83 -15.53 -5.83 8.20
CA ALA A 83 -15.20 -4.55 8.81
C ALA A 83 -16.01 -4.37 10.10
N GLY A 84 -15.36 -3.92 11.17
CA GLY A 84 -16.00 -3.52 12.40
C GLY A 84 -16.37 -2.04 12.40
N ILE A 85 -17.52 -1.67 12.94
CA ILE A 85 -17.97 -0.29 13.10
C ILE A 85 -18.46 -0.11 14.53
N PRO A 86 -17.87 0.81 15.33
CA PRO A 86 -18.35 1.11 16.68
C PRO A 86 -19.80 1.58 16.68
N HIS A 87 -20.64 0.93 17.48
CA HIS A 87 -22.05 1.26 17.62
C HIS A 87 -22.53 1.00 19.06
N GLY A 88 -23.03 2.04 19.74
CA GLY A 88 -23.37 1.95 21.16
C GLY A 88 -22.11 1.57 21.97
N ASP A 89 -22.25 0.56 22.81
CA ASP A 89 -21.17 0.05 23.66
C ASP A 89 -20.40 -1.14 23.00
N GLY A 90 -20.63 -1.40 21.71
CA GLY A 90 -20.04 -2.53 20.99
C GLY A 90 -19.53 -2.19 19.58
N ILE A 91 -19.18 -3.24 18.85
CA ILE A 91 -18.73 -3.13 17.47
C ILE A 91 -19.63 -4.00 16.58
N ASP A 92 -20.38 -3.37 15.68
CA ASP A 92 -21.10 -4.08 14.62
C ASP A 92 -20.11 -4.62 13.60
N VAL A 93 -20.30 -5.87 13.16
CA VAL A 93 -19.40 -6.49 12.17
C VAL A 93 -20.16 -6.73 10.87
N LEU A 94 -19.71 -6.07 9.82
CA LEU A 94 -20.18 -6.29 8.45
C LEU A 94 -19.20 -7.21 7.72
N ALA A 95 -19.67 -8.39 7.32
CA ALA A 95 -18.83 -9.40 6.70
C ALA A 95 -19.27 -9.72 5.26
N ASP A 96 -18.30 -10.12 4.43
CA ASP A 96 -18.57 -10.69 3.13
C ASP A 96 -19.25 -12.08 3.31
N PRO A 97 -20.54 -12.24 2.97
CA PRO A 97 -21.26 -13.48 3.24
C PRO A 97 -20.73 -14.69 2.46
N ARG A 98 -19.97 -14.45 1.39
CA ARG A 98 -19.33 -15.51 0.59
C ARG A 98 -18.18 -16.18 1.34
N ARG A 99 -17.50 -15.43 2.24
CA ARG A 99 -16.32 -15.86 2.97
C ARG A 99 -16.59 -16.09 4.45
N VAL A 100 -17.51 -15.34 5.04
CA VAL A 100 -17.89 -15.43 6.45
C VAL A 100 -19.42 -15.64 6.57
N PRO A 101 -19.98 -16.76 6.07
CA PRO A 101 -21.43 -16.98 6.00
C PRO A 101 -22.11 -17.00 7.37
N ARG A 102 -21.38 -17.35 8.43
CA ARG A 102 -21.86 -17.33 9.83
C ARG A 102 -22.34 -15.95 10.28
N ARG A 103 -21.80 -14.87 9.70
CA ARG A 103 -22.17 -13.48 10.03
C ARG A 103 -23.20 -12.86 9.10
N LEU A 104 -23.80 -13.64 8.17
CA LEU A 104 -24.78 -13.11 7.21
C LEU A 104 -25.96 -12.42 7.91
N VAL A 105 -26.54 -13.06 8.93
CA VAL A 105 -27.71 -12.53 9.65
C VAL A 105 -27.35 -11.25 10.42
N GLU A 106 -26.19 -11.22 11.05
CA GLU A 106 -25.66 -10.06 11.75
C GLU A 106 -25.44 -8.89 10.77
N THR A 107 -24.76 -9.16 9.64
CA THR A 107 -24.52 -8.18 8.58
C THR A 107 -25.84 -7.58 8.04
N LEU A 108 -26.84 -8.41 7.74
CA LEU A 108 -28.14 -7.94 7.21
C LEU A 108 -28.98 -7.17 8.23
N ARG A 109 -28.74 -7.38 9.53
CA ARG A 109 -29.41 -6.66 10.63
C ARG A 109 -28.70 -5.38 11.04
N SER A 110 -27.47 -5.18 10.57
CA SER A 110 -26.72 -3.97 10.90
C SER A 110 -27.46 -2.72 10.39
N PRO A 111 -27.55 -1.65 11.19
CA PRO A 111 -28.14 -0.38 10.77
C PRO A 111 -27.35 0.28 9.62
N CYS A 112 -26.11 -0.18 9.34
CA CYS A 112 -25.33 0.29 8.20
C CYS A 112 -25.86 -0.27 6.87
N VAL A 113 -26.63 -1.37 6.85
CA VAL A 113 -27.08 -2.05 5.61
C VAL A 113 -28.54 -1.71 5.30
N GLU A 114 -28.74 -0.82 4.34
CA GLU A 114 -30.05 -0.54 3.77
C GLU A 114 -30.24 -1.34 2.47
N LEU A 115 -30.92 -2.49 2.51
CA LEU A 115 -31.09 -3.40 1.37
C LEU A 115 -31.58 -2.72 0.08
N ARG A 116 -32.45 -1.71 0.21
CA ARG A 116 -32.97 -0.93 -0.93
C ARG A 116 -31.89 -0.15 -1.69
N ARG A 117 -30.74 0.10 -1.06
CA ARG A 117 -29.62 0.86 -1.65
C ARG A 117 -28.51 0.00 -2.25
N LEU A 118 -28.50 -1.30 -1.93
CA LEU A 118 -27.50 -2.24 -2.45
C LEU A 118 -27.46 -2.31 -3.98
N PRO A 119 -28.58 -2.27 -4.74
CA PRO A 119 -28.52 -2.31 -6.19
C PRO A 119 -27.69 -1.18 -6.82
N ALA A 120 -27.76 0.04 -6.27
CA ALA A 120 -26.97 1.18 -6.75
C ALA A 120 -25.46 0.95 -6.53
N LEU A 121 -25.09 0.45 -5.35
CA LEU A 121 -23.71 0.10 -5.03
C LEU A 121 -23.18 -1.03 -5.93
N LEU A 122 -23.97 -2.10 -6.12
CA LEU A 122 -23.58 -3.22 -6.97
C LEU A 122 -23.43 -2.81 -8.44
N ALA A 123 -24.33 -1.95 -8.95
CA ALA A 123 -24.20 -1.40 -10.29
C ALA A 123 -22.95 -0.53 -10.45
N TRP A 124 -22.62 0.26 -9.42
CA TRP A 124 -21.39 1.08 -9.43
C TRP A 124 -20.13 0.23 -9.37
N LEU A 125 -20.13 -0.89 -8.65
CA LEU A 125 -18.99 -1.81 -8.50
C LEU A 125 -18.80 -2.73 -9.71
N ALA A 126 -19.86 -3.05 -10.45
CA ALA A 126 -19.85 -4.06 -11.52
C ALA A 126 -18.70 -3.91 -12.55
N PRO A 127 -18.32 -2.69 -13.02
CA PRO A 127 -17.18 -2.53 -13.91
C PRO A 127 -15.83 -2.89 -13.29
N GLY A 128 -15.70 -2.80 -11.96
CA GLY A 128 -14.49 -3.12 -11.21
C GLY A 128 -14.28 -4.61 -10.95
N LEU A 129 -15.29 -5.45 -11.23
CA LEU A 129 -15.21 -6.91 -11.06
C LEU A 129 -14.34 -7.60 -12.12
N ASP A 130 -13.97 -6.90 -13.19
CA ASP A 130 -12.98 -7.33 -14.16
C ASP A 130 -11.74 -6.40 -14.09
N PRO A 131 -10.82 -6.61 -13.11
CA PRO A 131 -9.64 -5.77 -12.96
C PRO A 131 -8.66 -5.86 -14.12
N GLY A 132 -8.83 -6.88 -15.00
CA GLY A 132 -8.06 -7.01 -16.25
C GLY A 132 -8.56 -6.10 -17.36
N ALA A 133 -9.82 -5.70 -17.30
CA ALA A 133 -10.43 -4.76 -18.24
C ALA A 133 -10.17 -3.31 -17.81
N ARG A 134 -8.89 -2.93 -17.59
CA ARG A 134 -8.49 -1.53 -17.36
C ARG A 134 -8.94 -0.67 -18.53
N ARG A 135 -10.21 -0.32 -18.52
CA ARG A 135 -10.71 0.68 -19.44
C ARG A 135 -10.28 2.04 -18.89
N GLN A 136 -9.45 2.75 -19.62
CA GLN A 136 -9.44 4.22 -19.54
C GLN A 136 -10.89 4.62 -19.80
N GLU A 137 -11.62 4.89 -18.71
CA GLU A 137 -12.98 5.40 -18.86
C GLU A 137 -12.82 6.78 -19.50
N GLU A 138 -13.35 6.94 -20.70
CA GLU A 138 -13.30 8.19 -21.47
C GLU A 138 -13.86 9.39 -20.67
N HIS A 139 -14.59 9.11 -19.57
CA HIS A 139 -15.24 10.06 -18.68
C HIS A 139 -14.97 9.73 -17.19
N ASP A 140 -13.74 9.39 -16.84
CA ASP A 140 -13.38 9.19 -15.43
C ASP A 140 -13.56 10.48 -14.62
N ARG A 141 -13.94 10.34 -13.37
CA ARG A 141 -14.29 11.46 -12.47
C ARG A 141 -13.86 11.17 -11.03
N PRO A 142 -13.89 12.20 -10.15
CA PRO A 142 -13.69 12.00 -8.72
C PRO A 142 -14.67 10.95 -8.17
N TRP A 143 -14.18 10.04 -7.31
CA TRP A 143 -14.97 8.90 -6.88
C TRP A 143 -16.21 9.29 -6.04
N HIS A 144 -16.17 10.36 -5.25
CA HIS A 144 -17.36 10.87 -4.56
C HIS A 144 -18.44 11.31 -5.57
N GLU A 145 -18.06 12.03 -6.62
CA GLU A 145 -18.99 12.43 -7.69
C GLU A 145 -19.57 11.21 -8.42
N ALA A 146 -18.74 10.17 -8.63
CA ALA A 146 -19.20 8.93 -9.26
C ALA A 146 -20.22 8.19 -8.40
N LEU A 147 -20.02 8.13 -7.06
CA LEU A 147 -20.98 7.56 -6.11
C LEU A 147 -22.30 8.36 -6.10
N ASP A 148 -22.20 9.68 -6.07
CA ASP A 148 -23.38 10.56 -6.07
C ASP A 148 -24.25 10.36 -7.31
N ARG A 149 -23.61 10.30 -8.50
CA ARG A 149 -24.30 10.05 -9.78
C ARG A 149 -24.92 8.66 -9.87
N ALA A 150 -24.26 7.66 -9.26
CA ALA A 150 -24.79 6.30 -9.19
C ALA A 150 -25.90 6.15 -8.13
N GLY A 151 -26.19 7.19 -7.35
CA GLY A 151 -27.19 7.13 -6.28
C GLY A 151 -26.73 6.32 -5.06
N VAL A 152 -25.44 6.05 -4.91
CA VAL A 152 -24.87 5.36 -3.74
C VAL A 152 -24.84 6.35 -2.56
N ARG A 153 -25.69 6.13 -1.57
CA ARG A 153 -25.88 7.01 -0.40
C ARG A 153 -26.21 6.20 0.85
N GLY A 154 -26.09 6.83 2.01
CA GLY A 154 -26.55 6.31 3.29
C GLY A 154 -25.45 5.63 4.11
N PRO A 155 -25.83 5.01 5.25
CA PRO A 155 -24.87 4.58 6.27
C PRO A 155 -23.78 3.63 5.77
N LEU A 156 -24.06 2.75 4.81
CA LEU A 156 -23.06 1.87 4.23
C LEU A 156 -21.97 2.64 3.48
N ARG A 157 -22.33 3.73 2.78
CA ARG A 157 -21.35 4.63 2.17
C ARG A 157 -20.60 5.40 3.25
N ASP A 158 -21.34 6.07 4.13
CA ASP A 158 -20.79 7.10 5.02
C ASP A 158 -19.95 6.50 6.17
N LEU A 159 -20.29 5.30 6.65
CA LEU A 159 -19.66 4.66 7.81
C LEU A 159 -18.74 3.50 7.47
N VAL A 160 -18.83 2.98 6.23
CA VAL A 160 -18.06 1.81 5.81
C VAL A 160 -17.21 2.12 4.58
N LEU A 161 -17.84 2.44 3.45
CA LEU A 161 -17.14 2.53 2.17
C LEU A 161 -16.15 3.72 2.16
N GLU A 162 -16.60 4.91 2.54
CA GLU A 162 -15.76 6.11 2.56
C GLU A 162 -14.63 5.99 3.58
N PRO A 163 -14.83 5.62 4.86
CA PRO A 163 -13.74 5.46 5.80
C PRO A 163 -12.76 4.35 5.41
N PHE A 164 -13.25 3.21 4.91
CA PHE A 164 -12.41 2.13 4.43
C PHE A 164 -11.51 2.60 3.27
N LEU A 165 -12.11 3.26 2.28
CA LEU A 165 -11.36 3.78 1.14
C LEU A 165 -10.41 4.89 1.54
N ALA A 166 -10.78 5.75 2.50
CA ALA A 166 -9.88 6.78 3.01
C ALA A 166 -8.57 6.20 3.53
N GLY A 167 -8.62 5.09 4.28
CA GLY A 167 -7.43 4.37 4.71
C GLY A 167 -6.64 3.73 3.55
N VAL A 168 -7.35 3.16 2.55
CA VAL A 168 -6.70 2.47 1.42
C VAL A 168 -6.03 3.43 0.43
N ILE A 169 -6.67 4.57 0.14
CA ILE A 169 -6.18 5.54 -0.86
C ILE A 169 -5.56 6.79 -0.24
N LEU A 170 -5.50 6.86 1.08
CA LEU A 170 -4.93 7.94 1.89
C LEU A 170 -5.50 9.33 1.54
N GLU A 171 -6.82 9.39 1.31
CA GLU A 171 -7.55 10.66 1.14
C GLU A 171 -9.05 10.48 1.39
N ASP A 172 -9.70 11.49 1.94
CA ASP A 172 -11.12 11.51 2.31
C ASP A 172 -11.93 12.59 1.56
N GLU A 173 -11.26 13.34 0.67
CA GLU A 173 -11.89 14.42 -0.09
C GLU A 173 -12.62 13.93 -1.36
N GLY A 174 -12.51 12.65 -1.70
CA GLY A 174 -13.20 12.05 -2.83
C GLY A 174 -12.64 12.40 -4.21
N ARG A 175 -11.40 12.91 -4.30
CA ARG A 175 -10.78 13.41 -5.53
C ARG A 175 -10.11 12.34 -6.39
N THR A 176 -9.80 11.18 -5.83
CA THR A 176 -9.17 10.08 -6.56
C THR A 176 -10.08 9.58 -7.70
N SER A 177 -9.48 9.07 -8.77
CA SER A 177 -10.15 8.45 -9.91
C SER A 177 -11.15 7.36 -9.48
N ALA A 178 -12.40 7.46 -9.93
CA ALA A 178 -13.41 6.44 -9.66
C ALA A 178 -13.08 5.10 -10.33
N ALA A 179 -12.44 5.13 -11.48
CA ALA A 179 -11.98 3.91 -12.16
C ALA A 179 -10.93 3.17 -11.32
N PHE A 180 -9.97 3.90 -10.75
CA PHE A 180 -8.97 3.31 -9.86
C PHE A 180 -9.59 2.79 -8.55
N VAL A 181 -10.50 3.54 -7.93
CA VAL A 181 -11.18 3.11 -6.69
C VAL A 181 -11.98 1.82 -6.95
N ARG A 182 -12.69 1.71 -8.08
CA ARG A 182 -13.41 0.47 -8.45
C ARG A 182 -12.47 -0.70 -8.67
N GLU A 183 -11.31 -0.49 -9.31
CA GLU A 183 -10.28 -1.52 -9.45
C GLU A 183 -9.81 -2.02 -8.09
N LEU A 184 -9.51 -1.11 -7.15
CA LEU A 184 -9.12 -1.48 -5.78
C LEU A 184 -10.18 -2.31 -5.07
N VAL A 185 -11.43 -1.86 -5.09
CA VAL A 185 -12.54 -2.62 -4.47
C VAL A 185 -12.69 -3.99 -5.16
N GLY A 186 -12.53 -4.06 -6.48
CA GLY A 186 -12.52 -5.33 -7.22
C GLY A 186 -11.47 -6.31 -6.68
N TRP A 187 -10.26 -5.87 -6.40
CA TRP A 187 -9.24 -6.71 -5.80
C TRP A 187 -9.60 -7.21 -4.40
N PHE A 188 -10.22 -6.37 -3.55
CA PHE A 188 -10.74 -6.81 -2.24
C PHE A 188 -11.87 -7.82 -2.36
N LEU A 189 -12.69 -7.71 -3.39
CA LEU A 189 -13.77 -8.70 -3.66
C LEU A 189 -13.21 -10.04 -4.18
N LEU A 190 -12.06 -10.06 -4.84
CA LEU A 190 -11.42 -11.26 -5.40
C LEU A 190 -10.47 -11.96 -4.42
N GLY A 191 -9.78 -11.22 -3.58
CA GLY A 191 -8.81 -11.75 -2.61
C GLY A 191 -9.16 -11.40 -1.18
N THR A 192 -8.75 -12.22 -0.22
CA THR A 192 -8.76 -11.86 1.21
C THR A 192 -7.38 -11.34 1.57
N PRO A 193 -7.23 -10.04 1.86
CA PRO A 193 -5.96 -9.47 2.27
C PRO A 193 -5.44 -10.08 3.56
N GLY A 194 -4.14 -10.09 3.70
CA GLY A 194 -3.47 -10.58 4.91
C GLY A 194 -2.10 -9.97 5.08
N LEU A 195 -1.39 -10.42 6.10
CA LEU A 195 -0.05 -10.00 6.41
C LEU A 195 0.92 -11.17 6.28
N PRO A 196 2.09 -11.00 5.62
CA PRO A 196 3.14 -12.01 5.61
C PRO A 196 3.62 -12.32 7.03
N ALA A 197 3.95 -13.59 7.32
CA ALA A 197 4.38 -13.99 8.65
C ALA A 197 5.65 -13.27 9.14
N GLY A 198 6.49 -12.83 8.22
CA GLY A 198 7.71 -12.05 8.50
C GLY A 198 7.49 -10.53 8.56
N GLY A 199 6.25 -10.03 8.40
CA GLY A 199 5.96 -8.63 8.18
C GLY A 199 5.86 -8.31 6.68
N MET A 200 5.36 -7.13 6.34
CA MET A 200 5.27 -6.68 4.94
C MET A 200 6.63 -6.62 4.24
N GLY A 201 7.71 -6.36 5.00
CA GLY A 201 9.10 -6.37 4.54
C GLY A 201 9.55 -7.71 3.96
N ALA A 202 8.92 -8.82 4.34
CA ALA A 202 9.23 -10.14 3.79
C ALA A 202 9.00 -10.23 2.26
N LEU A 203 8.10 -9.42 1.70
CA LEU A 203 7.87 -9.40 0.26
C LEU A 203 9.07 -8.85 -0.54
N PRO A 204 9.57 -7.64 -0.29
CA PRO A 204 10.76 -7.15 -0.99
C PRO A 204 12.01 -7.96 -0.65
N GLU A 205 12.17 -8.45 0.58
CA GLU A 205 13.28 -9.32 0.99
C GLU A 205 13.28 -10.61 0.15
N TRP A 206 12.14 -11.27 -0.04
CA TRP A 206 12.03 -12.46 -0.87
C TRP A 206 12.46 -12.20 -2.33
N ILE A 207 12.10 -11.04 -2.90
CA ILE A 207 12.53 -10.67 -4.26
C ILE A 207 14.04 -10.41 -4.30
N HIS A 208 14.56 -9.70 -3.30
CA HIS A 208 15.97 -9.36 -3.16
C HIS A 208 16.86 -10.61 -3.00
N ASP A 209 16.44 -11.56 -2.17
CA ASP A 209 17.18 -12.82 -1.94
C ASP A 209 17.27 -13.68 -3.19
N GLY A 210 16.39 -13.47 -4.16
CA GLY A 210 16.43 -14.10 -5.47
C GLY A 210 17.36 -13.41 -6.49
N LEU A 211 18.01 -12.29 -6.14
CA LEU A 211 18.99 -11.63 -7.01
C LEU A 211 20.36 -12.35 -6.94
N ARG A 212 21.12 -12.24 -8.01
CA ARG A 212 22.50 -12.79 -8.09
C ARG A 212 23.48 -12.01 -7.21
N ALA A 213 23.30 -10.68 -7.16
CA ALA A 213 24.09 -9.79 -6.34
C ALA A 213 23.18 -9.00 -5.39
N PRO A 214 23.55 -8.83 -4.11
CA PRO A 214 22.76 -8.03 -3.20
C PRO A 214 22.74 -6.57 -3.64
N ALA A 215 21.68 -5.85 -3.27
CA ALA A 215 21.63 -4.41 -3.43
C ALA A 215 22.72 -3.72 -2.61
N VAL A 216 23.33 -2.69 -3.17
CA VAL A 216 24.34 -1.88 -2.50
C VAL A 216 23.61 -0.82 -1.68
N LEU A 217 23.52 -1.05 -0.38
CA LEU A 217 22.82 -0.19 0.58
C LEU A 217 23.62 1.06 0.91
N ASP A 218 23.00 2.01 1.61
CA ASP A 218 23.60 3.29 2.03
C ASP A 218 24.27 4.07 0.88
N THR A 219 23.80 3.81 -0.36
CA THR A 219 24.39 4.31 -1.59
C THR A 219 23.42 5.21 -2.36
N ARG A 220 23.25 6.42 -1.87
CA ARG A 220 22.36 7.42 -2.48
C ARG A 220 22.90 7.92 -3.81
N VAL A 221 22.14 7.73 -4.89
CA VAL A 221 22.39 8.36 -6.20
C VAL A 221 22.02 9.83 -6.13
N ARG A 222 22.93 10.71 -6.58
CA ARG A 222 22.77 12.16 -6.56
C ARG A 222 22.77 12.80 -7.94
N ALA A 223 23.39 12.14 -8.92
CA ALA A 223 23.51 12.67 -10.28
C ALA A 223 23.52 11.53 -11.32
N LEU A 224 22.95 11.82 -12.47
CA LEU A 224 23.00 11.00 -13.67
C LEU A 224 23.58 11.86 -14.79
N GLU A 225 24.69 11.45 -15.39
CA GLU A 225 25.36 12.17 -16.45
C GLU A 225 25.48 11.29 -17.69
N ARG A 226 25.03 11.81 -18.82
CA ARG A 226 25.17 11.13 -20.11
C ARG A 226 26.66 11.14 -20.53
N THR A 227 27.14 9.98 -20.93
CA THR A 227 28.49 9.83 -21.50
C THR A 227 28.40 9.40 -22.97
N GLY A 228 29.54 9.34 -23.67
CA GLY A 228 29.53 8.91 -25.09
C GLY A 228 29.08 7.46 -25.30
N THR A 229 29.10 6.61 -24.26
CA THR A 229 28.82 5.16 -24.35
C THR A 229 27.72 4.68 -23.40
N GLY A 230 27.06 5.57 -22.67
CA GLY A 230 26.02 5.24 -21.68
C GLY A 230 25.89 6.31 -20.61
N TRP A 231 25.81 5.89 -19.37
CA TRP A 231 25.57 6.75 -18.20
C TRP A 231 26.65 6.62 -17.14
N SER A 232 26.96 7.74 -16.51
CA SER A 232 27.74 7.86 -15.30
C SER A 232 26.80 8.21 -14.16
N VAL A 233 26.76 7.36 -13.13
CA VAL A 233 25.88 7.46 -11.97
C VAL A 233 26.72 7.83 -10.75
N GLY A 234 26.57 9.07 -10.27
CA GLY A 234 27.21 9.55 -9.06
C GLY A 234 26.46 9.07 -7.82
N ALA A 235 27.06 8.15 -7.05
CA ALA A 235 26.43 7.53 -5.89
C ALA A 235 27.42 7.31 -4.75
N GLY A 236 26.99 7.59 -3.51
CA GLY A 236 27.90 7.57 -2.36
C GLY A 236 29.12 8.47 -2.60
N ASP A 237 30.31 7.93 -2.44
CA ASP A 237 31.59 8.60 -2.72
C ASP A 237 32.23 8.16 -4.06
N GLY A 238 31.47 7.43 -4.90
CA GLY A 238 31.95 6.82 -6.12
C GLY A 238 31.11 7.12 -7.36
N THR A 239 31.57 6.54 -8.47
CA THR A 239 30.92 6.65 -9.77
C THR A 239 30.76 5.26 -10.36
N TRP A 240 29.53 4.94 -10.78
CA TRP A 240 29.15 3.71 -11.45
C TRP A 240 28.87 3.98 -12.92
N ARG A 241 29.08 3.01 -13.80
CA ARG A 241 28.88 3.20 -15.26
C ARG A 241 28.14 2.03 -15.86
N ALA A 242 27.10 2.34 -16.66
CA ALA A 242 26.36 1.35 -17.43
C ALA A 242 25.82 1.94 -18.73
N PRO A 243 25.58 1.14 -19.78
CA PRO A 243 24.84 1.58 -20.96
C PRO A 243 23.40 1.96 -20.65
N SER A 244 22.78 1.33 -19.64
CA SER A 244 21.39 1.56 -19.26
C SER A 244 21.24 1.89 -17.78
N VAL A 245 20.29 2.82 -17.46
CA VAL A 245 19.93 3.18 -16.09
C VAL A 245 18.42 3.14 -15.92
N VAL A 246 17.94 2.48 -14.88
CA VAL A 246 16.52 2.46 -14.47
C VAL A 246 16.38 3.21 -13.16
N VAL A 247 15.69 4.35 -13.17
CA VAL A 247 15.34 5.09 -11.95
C VAL A 247 14.06 4.51 -11.37
N ALA A 248 14.17 3.84 -10.23
CA ALA A 248 13.10 3.13 -9.54
C ALA A 248 12.82 3.71 -8.14
N THR A 249 13.17 4.97 -7.93
CA THR A 249 12.96 5.69 -6.68
C THR A 249 11.49 6.13 -6.52
N GLU A 250 11.14 6.61 -5.35
CA GLU A 250 9.87 7.30 -5.12
C GLU A 250 9.71 8.54 -6.02
N ALA A 251 8.46 8.98 -6.22
CA ALA A 251 8.15 10.02 -7.19
C ALA A 251 8.92 11.34 -7.00
N PRO A 252 9.08 11.89 -5.76
CA PRO A 252 9.86 13.11 -5.56
C PRO A 252 11.33 12.96 -5.94
N ALA A 253 11.96 11.86 -5.57
CA ALA A 253 13.36 11.61 -5.90
C ALA A 253 13.55 11.35 -7.41
N ALA A 254 12.64 10.60 -8.06
CA ALA A 254 12.64 10.40 -9.50
C ALA A 254 12.49 11.73 -10.26
N ALA A 255 11.60 12.61 -9.81
CA ALA A 255 11.41 13.93 -10.40
C ALA A 255 12.70 14.78 -10.34
N GLY A 256 13.41 14.75 -9.19
CA GLY A 256 14.66 15.47 -9.01
C GLY A 256 15.83 14.95 -9.85
N LEU A 257 15.90 13.60 -10.04
CA LEU A 257 16.98 12.98 -10.84
C LEU A 257 16.76 13.08 -12.35
N LEU A 258 15.49 13.14 -12.80
CA LEU A 258 15.12 13.00 -14.20
C LEU A 258 14.50 14.27 -14.81
N ASP A 259 14.42 15.35 -14.05
CA ASP A 259 13.71 16.59 -14.44
C ASP A 259 12.28 16.30 -14.94
N LEU A 260 11.59 15.38 -14.26
CA LEU A 260 10.20 15.04 -14.56
C LEU A 260 9.23 15.91 -13.76
N PRO A 261 8.01 16.12 -14.27
CA PRO A 261 6.97 16.78 -13.50
C PRO A 261 6.74 16.07 -12.16
N ALA A 262 6.70 16.84 -11.08
CA ALA A 262 6.44 16.32 -9.74
C ALA A 262 5.06 15.62 -9.70
N THR A 263 5.01 14.43 -9.10
CA THR A 263 3.75 13.77 -8.78
C THR A 263 3.41 14.08 -7.33
N PRO A 264 2.26 14.71 -7.05
CA PRO A 264 1.85 14.93 -5.65
C PRO A 264 1.71 13.62 -4.91
N MET A 265 2.10 13.63 -3.63
CA MET A 265 2.04 12.46 -2.76
C MET A 265 1.08 12.71 -1.59
N LYS A 266 0.50 11.65 -1.10
CA LYS A 266 -0.35 11.59 0.09
C LYS A 266 0.42 10.94 1.22
N GLY A 267 0.15 11.35 2.46
CA GLY A 267 0.82 10.82 3.63
C GLY A 267 -0.11 10.08 4.58
N GLU A 268 0.50 9.27 5.42
CA GLU A 268 -0.14 8.59 6.54
C GLU A 268 0.74 8.63 7.78
N ALA A 269 0.13 8.45 8.92
CA ALA A 269 0.81 8.17 10.18
C ALA A 269 0.19 6.93 10.82
N THR A 270 1.05 6.03 11.31
CA THR A 270 0.62 4.78 11.94
C THR A 270 1.26 4.64 13.31
N TRP A 271 0.42 4.42 14.33
CA TRP A 271 0.83 4.12 15.70
C TRP A 271 0.72 2.62 15.94
N TRP A 272 1.70 2.07 16.62
CA TRP A 272 1.74 0.68 17.04
C TRP A 272 1.78 0.62 18.55
N PHE A 273 0.81 -0.09 19.14
CA PHE A 273 0.69 -0.24 20.59
C PHE A 273 0.73 -1.72 20.97
N ALA A 274 1.44 -2.04 22.06
CA ALA A 274 1.31 -3.32 22.73
C ALA A 274 0.34 -3.18 23.92
N ALA A 275 -0.59 -4.12 24.03
CA ALA A 275 -1.53 -4.22 25.14
C ALA A 275 -1.41 -5.59 25.79
N GLU A 276 -1.53 -5.67 27.13
CA GLU A 276 -1.44 -6.92 27.88
C GLU A 276 -2.46 -7.97 27.42
N SER A 277 -3.64 -7.50 27.03
CA SER A 277 -4.70 -8.33 26.46
C SER A 277 -5.37 -7.62 25.29
N ALA A 278 -5.86 -8.41 24.33
CA ALA A 278 -6.59 -7.89 23.18
C ALA A 278 -7.90 -7.20 23.64
N PRO A 279 -8.15 -5.95 23.20
CA PRO A 279 -9.40 -5.26 23.53
C PRO A 279 -10.62 -5.91 22.85
N SER A 280 -10.39 -6.78 21.87
CA SER A 280 -11.41 -7.53 21.15
C SER A 280 -10.80 -8.78 20.50
N GLU A 281 -11.61 -9.79 20.20
CA GLU A 281 -11.20 -10.99 19.45
C GLU A 281 -11.35 -10.81 17.92
N LEU A 282 -11.76 -9.63 17.44
CA LEU A 282 -11.95 -9.36 16.02
C LEU A 282 -10.61 -9.43 15.26
N ALA A 283 -10.58 -10.23 14.22
CA ALA A 283 -9.45 -10.33 13.29
C ALA A 283 -9.74 -9.56 11.98
N CYS A 284 -10.39 -8.41 12.09
CA CYS A 284 -10.72 -7.55 10.95
C CYS A 284 -10.36 -6.09 11.24
N LEU A 285 -10.36 -5.29 10.18
CA LEU A 285 -10.21 -3.84 10.28
C LEU A 285 -11.43 -3.24 10.98
N VAL A 286 -11.22 -2.30 11.89
CA VAL A 286 -12.27 -1.53 12.55
C VAL A 286 -12.18 -0.08 12.09
N LEU A 287 -13.27 0.41 11.51
CA LEU A 287 -13.41 1.77 11.01
C LEU A 287 -13.88 2.69 12.15
N PRO A 288 -13.60 4.00 12.08
CA PRO A 288 -13.85 4.90 13.21
C PRO A 288 -15.34 5.09 13.53
N GLY A 289 -16.26 4.78 12.61
CA GLY A 289 -17.67 5.03 12.79
C GLY A 289 -17.95 6.52 13.05
N ARG A 290 -18.63 6.79 14.19
CA ARG A 290 -18.95 8.15 14.64
C ARG A 290 -18.14 8.55 15.90
N THR A 291 -17.01 7.91 16.16
CA THR A 291 -16.24 8.15 17.38
C THR A 291 -15.56 9.52 17.42
N GLY A 292 -15.38 10.15 16.26
CA GLY A 292 -14.67 11.42 16.11
C GLY A 292 -13.20 11.33 16.54
N GLY A 293 -12.31 12.00 15.83
CA GLY A 293 -10.87 11.98 16.07
C GLY A 293 -10.09 11.80 14.77
N PRO A 294 -8.76 11.65 14.82
CA PRO A 294 -7.90 11.64 13.64
C PRO A 294 -7.85 10.30 12.90
N LEU A 295 -8.26 9.18 13.52
CA LEU A 295 -8.07 7.84 12.96
C LEU A 295 -9.04 7.55 11.82
N VAL A 296 -8.55 6.88 10.79
CA VAL A 296 -9.33 6.34 9.67
C VAL A 296 -9.56 4.84 9.81
N ASP A 297 -8.69 4.13 10.52
CA ASP A 297 -8.82 2.71 10.84
C ASP A 297 -7.96 2.31 12.03
N THR A 298 -8.26 1.11 12.57
CA THR A 298 -7.49 0.42 13.58
C THR A 298 -7.73 -1.08 13.50
N ALA A 299 -6.79 -1.89 13.96
CA ALA A 299 -6.93 -3.35 14.05
C ALA A 299 -6.14 -3.91 15.24
N VAL A 300 -6.63 -4.99 15.83
CA VAL A 300 -5.82 -5.87 16.69
C VAL A 300 -5.08 -6.82 15.75
N VAL A 301 -3.91 -6.39 15.30
CA VAL A 301 -3.14 -7.09 14.25
C VAL A 301 -2.77 -8.50 14.68
N SER A 302 -2.42 -8.70 15.93
CA SER A 302 -2.08 -10.02 16.48
C SER A 302 -3.22 -11.05 16.42
N ASN A 303 -4.49 -10.63 16.28
CA ASN A 303 -5.60 -11.55 16.11
C ASN A 303 -5.63 -12.16 14.68
N ALA A 304 -5.25 -11.38 13.69
CA ALA A 304 -5.15 -11.85 12.30
C ALA A 304 -3.77 -12.47 12.01
N ALA A 305 -2.72 -11.85 12.54
CA ALA A 305 -1.32 -12.22 12.32
C ALA A 305 -0.57 -12.47 13.64
N PRO A 306 -0.76 -13.64 14.28
CA PRO A 306 -0.12 -13.97 15.55
C PRO A 306 1.41 -13.91 15.51
N SER A 307 2.04 -14.06 14.36
CA SER A 307 3.49 -13.95 14.20
C SER A 307 4.04 -12.54 14.42
N TYR A 308 3.17 -11.53 14.53
CA TYR A 308 3.59 -10.13 14.72
C TYR A 308 3.92 -9.79 16.17
N THR A 309 3.55 -10.65 17.12
CA THR A 309 3.86 -10.50 18.54
C THR A 309 4.83 -11.58 19.02
N PRO A 310 5.84 -11.24 19.84
CA PRO A 310 6.83 -12.21 20.32
C PRO A 310 6.34 -13.05 21.51
N ASP A 311 5.39 -12.53 22.30
CA ASP A 311 5.08 -13.01 23.64
C ASP A 311 3.57 -13.22 23.91
N GLY A 312 2.73 -13.05 22.86
CA GLY A 312 1.28 -13.23 22.97
C GLY A 312 0.53 -12.00 23.48
N ARG A 313 1.20 -10.89 23.81
CA ARG A 313 0.54 -9.60 24.02
C ARG A 313 -0.17 -9.16 22.74
N ALA A 314 -1.23 -8.38 22.86
CA ALA A 314 -1.94 -7.87 21.71
C ALA A 314 -1.16 -6.74 21.04
N LEU A 315 -1.04 -6.79 19.72
CA LEU A 315 -0.51 -5.71 18.89
C LEU A 315 -1.67 -4.97 18.25
N VAL A 316 -1.82 -3.69 18.60
CA VAL A 316 -2.88 -2.81 18.08
C VAL A 316 -2.26 -1.76 17.18
N GLN A 317 -2.77 -1.68 15.97
CA GLN A 317 -2.42 -0.66 14.99
C GLN A 317 -3.51 0.43 14.97
N ALA A 318 -3.12 1.68 14.67
CA ALA A 318 -4.01 2.80 14.40
C ALA A 318 -3.43 3.70 13.31
N SER A 319 -4.23 4.00 12.26
CA SER A 319 -3.80 4.84 11.14
C SER A 319 -4.57 6.16 11.08
N ALA A 320 -3.87 7.21 10.68
CA ALA A 320 -4.45 8.51 10.38
C ALA A 320 -3.92 9.04 9.04
N LEU A 321 -4.76 9.78 8.33
CA LEU A 321 -4.32 10.53 7.15
C LEU A 321 -3.35 11.64 7.59
N LEU A 322 -2.33 11.88 6.77
CA LEU A 322 -1.37 12.94 6.99
C LEU A 322 -1.28 13.82 5.73
N PRO A 323 -2.28 14.69 5.51
CA PRO A 323 -2.28 15.61 4.38
C PRO A 323 -1.02 16.48 4.38
N ARG A 324 -0.59 16.88 3.19
CA ARG A 324 0.63 17.67 3.04
C ARG A 324 0.56 18.97 3.88
N GLY A 325 1.56 19.17 4.72
CA GLY A 325 1.64 20.32 5.64
C GLY A 325 0.83 20.16 6.93
N ALA A 326 0.08 19.07 7.08
CA ALA A 326 -0.60 18.79 8.34
C ALA A 326 0.42 18.39 9.44
N ALA A 327 0.10 18.76 10.66
CA ALA A 327 0.84 18.27 11.83
C ALA A 327 0.44 16.81 12.12
N LEU A 328 1.38 16.06 12.71
CA LEU A 328 1.10 14.73 13.24
C LEU A 328 0.02 14.85 14.33
N PRO A 329 -1.03 14.02 14.30
CA PRO A 329 -2.02 13.99 15.38
C PRO A 329 -1.36 13.72 16.73
N ALA A 330 -1.83 14.40 17.78
CA ALA A 330 -1.31 14.17 19.12
C ALA A 330 -1.67 12.76 19.61
N GLU A 331 -0.71 12.06 20.20
CA GLU A 331 -0.91 10.70 20.73
C GLU A 331 -2.11 10.63 21.69
N ALA A 332 -2.32 11.65 22.51
CA ALA A 332 -3.46 11.72 23.44
C ALA A 332 -4.82 11.68 22.70
N ASP A 333 -4.92 12.27 21.49
CA ASP A 333 -6.14 12.24 20.69
C ASP A 333 -6.33 10.86 20.04
N VAL A 334 -5.25 10.25 19.59
CA VAL A 334 -5.23 8.87 19.08
C VAL A 334 -5.71 7.90 20.17
N ARG A 335 -5.10 7.92 21.35
CA ARG A 335 -5.49 7.07 22.49
C ARG A 335 -6.95 7.30 22.92
N ARG A 336 -7.39 8.53 22.94
CA ARG A 336 -8.79 8.86 23.28
C ARG A 336 -9.77 8.28 22.27
N GLN A 337 -9.44 8.31 20.99
CA GLN A 337 -10.28 7.70 19.95
C GLN A 337 -10.24 6.19 20.01
N LEU A 338 -9.06 5.57 20.20
CA LEU A 338 -8.92 4.13 20.40
C LEU A 338 -9.75 3.64 21.59
N GLY A 339 -9.72 4.38 22.70
CA GLY A 339 -10.54 4.06 23.87
C GLY A 339 -12.04 4.04 23.54
N ARG A 340 -12.51 4.98 22.73
CA ARG A 340 -13.92 5.03 22.28
C ARG A 340 -14.27 3.91 21.29
N ILE A 341 -13.33 3.56 20.38
CA ILE A 341 -13.54 2.51 19.37
C ILE A 341 -13.61 1.14 20.05
N TRP A 342 -12.66 0.86 20.94
CA TRP A 342 -12.50 -0.47 21.52
C TRP A 342 -13.22 -0.66 22.86
N GLY A 343 -13.78 0.41 23.46
CA GLY A 343 -14.34 0.35 24.81
C GLY A 343 -13.31 -0.02 25.88
N ALA A 344 -12.04 0.32 25.68
CA ALA A 344 -10.92 -0.06 26.52
C ALA A 344 -10.09 1.16 26.96
N ASP A 345 -9.33 1.02 28.04
CA ASP A 345 -8.41 2.07 28.48
C ASP A 345 -7.11 2.03 27.66
N ALA A 346 -7.09 2.72 26.53
CA ALA A 346 -5.92 2.80 25.68
C ALA A 346 -4.76 3.62 26.29
N SER A 347 -4.96 4.28 27.46
CA SER A 347 -3.87 4.99 28.14
C SER A 347 -2.85 4.03 28.76
N ALA A 348 -3.28 2.81 29.07
CA ALA A 348 -2.44 1.75 29.65
C ALA A 348 -1.60 1.00 28.57
N TRP A 349 -1.85 1.21 27.28
CA TRP A 349 -1.11 0.51 26.23
C TRP A 349 0.29 1.10 26.05
N GLU A 350 1.28 0.24 25.86
CA GLU A 350 2.64 0.66 25.54
C GLU A 350 2.73 1.16 24.09
N LEU A 351 3.23 2.37 23.87
CA LEU A 351 3.54 2.86 22.53
C LEU A 351 4.87 2.26 22.08
N LEU A 352 4.86 1.41 21.07
CA LEU A 352 6.05 0.81 20.48
C LEU A 352 6.75 1.78 19.53
N THR A 353 6.02 2.31 18.57
CA THR A 353 6.55 3.25 17.57
C THR A 353 5.45 4.03 16.87
N VAL A 354 5.86 5.12 16.23
CA VAL A 354 5.03 5.90 15.30
C VAL A 354 5.77 6.04 13.98
N HIS A 355 5.15 5.63 12.90
CA HIS A 355 5.66 5.86 11.55
C HIS A 355 4.95 7.05 10.92
N GLU A 356 5.70 8.07 10.58
CA GLU A 356 5.23 9.25 9.85
C GLU A 356 5.74 9.17 8.40
N ILE A 357 4.85 8.88 7.46
CA ILE A 357 5.17 8.64 6.06
C ILE A 357 4.51 9.72 5.21
N ARG A 358 5.24 10.80 4.91
CA ARG A 358 4.74 11.97 4.19
C ARG A 358 4.45 11.69 2.71
N ASP A 359 5.22 10.78 2.09
CA ASP A 359 5.14 10.43 0.69
C ASP A 359 4.73 8.94 0.54
N ALA A 360 3.64 8.54 1.23
CA ALA A 360 3.19 7.15 1.28
C ALA A 360 2.59 6.66 -0.04
N LEU A 361 1.76 7.48 -0.71
CA LEU A 361 1.02 7.07 -1.89
C LEU A 361 0.93 8.21 -2.92
N PRO A 362 1.17 7.96 -4.24
CA PRO A 362 1.00 8.97 -5.27
C PRO A 362 -0.48 9.32 -5.47
N GLU A 363 -0.79 10.60 -5.68
CA GLU A 363 -2.13 11.01 -6.07
C GLU A 363 -2.52 10.43 -7.42
N GLN A 364 -3.79 10.06 -7.55
CA GLN A 364 -4.37 9.48 -8.76
C GLN A 364 -5.69 10.18 -9.12
N PRO A 365 -5.63 11.43 -9.60
CA PRO A 365 -6.83 12.14 -10.04
C PRO A 365 -7.38 11.54 -11.34
N PRO A 366 -8.66 11.80 -11.66
CA PRO A 366 -9.24 11.47 -12.95
C PRO A 366 -8.42 12.02 -14.13
N GLY A 367 -8.42 11.31 -15.25
CA GLY A 367 -7.69 11.71 -16.45
C GLY A 367 -6.18 11.50 -16.39
N ARG A 368 -5.66 11.00 -15.28
CA ARG A 368 -4.25 10.62 -15.20
C ARG A 368 -3.97 9.45 -16.15
N VAL A 369 -2.96 9.60 -17.00
CA VAL A 369 -2.47 8.48 -17.80
C VAL A 369 -1.89 7.41 -16.88
N VAL A 370 -2.53 6.26 -16.88
CA VAL A 370 -2.05 5.05 -16.23
C VAL A 370 -1.11 4.34 -17.22
N ASP A 371 -0.12 3.62 -16.71
CA ASP A 371 0.85 2.88 -17.54
C ASP A 371 1.70 3.78 -18.46
N ARG A 372 2.29 4.83 -17.89
CA ARG A 372 3.22 5.71 -18.60
C ARG A 372 4.42 4.92 -19.14
N PRO A 373 4.96 5.27 -20.34
CA PRO A 373 6.14 4.62 -20.90
C PRO A 373 7.31 4.59 -19.89
N ALA A 374 7.99 3.45 -19.79
CA ALA A 374 9.18 3.33 -18.94
C ALA A 374 10.41 3.97 -19.59
N ALA A 375 10.58 3.85 -20.92
CA ALA A 375 11.72 4.40 -21.64
C ALA A 375 11.61 5.92 -21.74
N LEU A 376 12.71 6.62 -21.44
CA LEU A 376 12.90 8.06 -21.58
C LEU A 376 13.85 8.40 -22.75
N GLY A 377 14.43 7.39 -23.39
CA GLY A 377 15.41 7.53 -24.45
C GLY A 377 16.85 7.31 -23.97
N ASP A 378 17.73 7.08 -24.93
CA ASP A 378 19.18 6.98 -24.69
C ASP A 378 19.63 6.01 -23.58
N GLY A 379 18.91 4.89 -23.38
CA GLY A 379 19.23 3.94 -22.32
C GLY A 379 18.80 4.40 -20.91
N LEU A 380 17.95 5.41 -20.81
CA LEU A 380 17.37 5.88 -19.56
C LEU A 380 15.92 5.41 -19.41
N TYR A 381 15.60 4.88 -18.24
CA TYR A 381 14.28 4.32 -17.94
C TYR A 381 13.81 4.77 -16.56
N VAL A 382 12.49 4.70 -16.34
CA VAL A 382 11.87 5.04 -15.06
C VAL A 382 10.76 4.06 -14.72
N CYS A 383 10.69 3.63 -13.46
CA CYS A 383 9.58 2.84 -12.95
C CYS A 383 9.19 3.29 -11.53
N GLY A 384 8.08 2.78 -11.03
CA GLY A 384 7.49 3.12 -9.74
C GLY A 384 5.96 3.07 -9.82
N ASP A 385 5.30 2.98 -8.69
CA ASP A 385 3.84 3.03 -8.59
C ASP A 385 3.26 4.35 -9.11
N HIS A 386 4.02 5.41 -9.05
CA HIS A 386 3.68 6.71 -9.63
C HIS A 386 3.64 6.72 -11.17
N ARG A 387 4.14 5.68 -11.83
CA ARG A 387 4.10 5.51 -13.30
C ARG A 387 2.91 4.66 -13.75
N THR A 388 2.28 3.95 -12.81
CA THR A 388 1.12 3.07 -13.01
C THR A 388 0.02 3.41 -11.98
N THR A 389 -0.38 2.45 -11.15
CA THR A 389 -1.32 2.64 -10.04
C THR A 389 -0.58 2.64 -8.70
N GLY A 390 -0.94 3.53 -7.77
CA GLY A 390 -0.41 3.59 -6.41
C GLY A 390 -0.79 2.37 -5.61
N SER A 391 -0.04 1.28 -5.75
CA SER A 391 -0.27 0.00 -5.08
C SER A 391 0.93 -0.94 -5.24
N THR A 392 1.02 -1.97 -4.41
CA THR A 392 1.97 -3.09 -4.58
C THR A 392 1.86 -3.71 -5.98
N GLN A 393 0.63 -3.93 -6.47
CA GLN A 393 0.35 -4.42 -7.83
C GLN A 393 0.96 -3.50 -8.89
N GLY A 394 0.73 -2.18 -8.77
CA GLY A 394 1.25 -1.19 -9.71
C GLY A 394 2.77 -1.07 -9.67
N ALA A 395 3.36 -1.13 -8.48
CA ALA A 395 4.81 -1.08 -8.33
C ALA A 395 5.49 -2.28 -9.04
N LEU A 396 5.01 -3.50 -8.81
CA LEU A 396 5.53 -4.71 -9.46
C LEU A 396 5.32 -4.66 -11.00
N ALA A 397 4.13 -4.25 -11.45
CA ALA A 397 3.83 -4.08 -12.88
C ALA A 397 4.76 -3.06 -13.55
N SER A 398 5.05 -1.95 -12.87
CA SER A 398 5.95 -0.92 -13.38
C SER A 398 7.39 -1.42 -13.51
N GLY A 399 7.87 -2.16 -12.51
CA GLY A 399 9.20 -2.79 -12.56
C GLY A 399 9.34 -3.77 -13.72
N ARG A 400 8.33 -4.63 -13.93
CA ARG A 400 8.32 -5.57 -15.06
C ARG A 400 8.35 -4.81 -16.40
N ARG A 401 7.53 -3.78 -16.58
CA ARG A 401 7.51 -2.98 -17.82
C ARG A 401 8.82 -2.26 -18.09
N ALA A 402 9.52 -1.82 -17.05
CA ALA A 402 10.84 -1.24 -17.20
C ALA A 402 11.86 -2.28 -17.68
N ALA A 403 11.84 -3.48 -17.10
CA ALA A 403 12.70 -4.58 -17.57
C ALA A 403 12.41 -4.93 -19.04
N GLU A 404 11.12 -5.08 -19.41
CA GLU A 404 10.72 -5.34 -20.80
C GLU A 404 11.22 -4.23 -21.76
N ALA A 405 11.18 -2.97 -21.32
CA ALA A 405 11.65 -1.84 -22.14
C ALA A 405 13.18 -1.79 -22.27
N VAL A 406 13.94 -2.26 -21.28
CA VAL A 406 15.40 -2.39 -21.35
C VAL A 406 15.81 -3.52 -22.32
N LEU A 407 15.02 -4.59 -22.37
CA LEU A 407 15.29 -5.78 -23.22
C LEU A 407 14.85 -5.61 -24.67
N ALA A 408 14.03 -4.62 -24.99
CA ALA A 408 13.51 -4.34 -26.35
C ALA A 408 14.54 -3.62 -27.23
#